data_49d31982c3cb2a7977d521bfc40a8493
#
_entry.id   49d31982c3cb2a7977d521bfc40a8493
#
_cell.length_a   1.000
_cell.length_b   1.000
_cell.length_c   1.000
_cell.angle_alpha   90.00
_cell.angle_beta   90.00
_cell.angle_gamma   90.00
#
_symmetry.space_group_name_H-M   'P 1'
#
loop_
_entity.id
_entity.type
_entity.pdbx_description
1 polymer ?
#
loop_
_entity_poly.entity_id
_entity_poly.type
_entity_poly.pdbx_seq_one_letter_code
_entity_poly.pdbx_strand_id
1 'polypeptide(L)'
;MFEMNPLSFPDATLQHAIMLFVAGTLGFIIGYVSRKGLIAQLEGDLASTERELADCQRVPAAPADQEAVILNRVRARAGELDFGRIGLASAADADDLKDIVGVGPFLEKKLHAVGIYTFRQIANFTKDDVDKVNDIIEFFPGRIERDDWVGQSAEFERKKRM
;
A
#
# COMPACT_ATOMS: atom_id res chain seq x y z
N MET A 1 -6.92 37.93 -67.67
CA MET A 1 -7.82 38.21 -66.61
C MET A 1 -8.34 36.87 -66.12
N PHE A 2 -7.89 36.38 -64.95
CA PHE A 2 -8.42 35.17 -64.42
C PHE A 2 -9.74 35.52 -63.69
N GLU A 3 -10.87 35.12 -64.25
CA GLU A 3 -12.15 35.21 -63.61
C GLU A 3 -12.21 34.12 -62.51
N MET A 4 -11.92 34.51 -61.29
CA MET A 4 -12.06 33.67 -60.12
C MET A 4 -13.48 33.71 -59.58
N ASN A 5 -14.46 33.41 -60.40
CA ASN A 5 -15.82 33.21 -59.91
C ASN A 5 -16.19 31.73 -60.03
N PRO A 6 -16.10 30.95 -58.93
CA PRO A 6 -16.33 29.50 -58.95
C PRO A 6 -17.82 29.12 -59.21
N LEU A 7 -18.71 30.07 -59.28
CA LEU A 7 -20.15 29.88 -59.52
C LEU A 7 -20.55 29.92 -61.00
N SER A 8 -19.58 30.22 -61.92
CA SER A 8 -19.90 30.30 -63.35
C SER A 8 -19.80 28.96 -64.09
N PHE A 9 -19.35 27.88 -63.44
CA PHE A 9 -19.34 26.56 -64.05
C PHE A 9 -20.64 25.78 -63.64
N PRO A 10 -21.34 25.13 -64.62
CA PRO A 10 -22.60 24.43 -64.36
C PRO A 10 -22.46 23.29 -63.34
N ASP A 11 -21.25 22.72 -63.13
CA ASP A 11 -20.98 21.62 -62.20
C ASP A 11 -20.19 22.07 -60.96
N ALA A 12 -20.06 23.37 -60.70
CA ALA A 12 -19.26 23.90 -59.57
C ALA A 12 -19.79 23.40 -58.23
N THR A 13 -21.10 23.32 -58.02
CA THR A 13 -21.71 22.79 -56.79
C THR A 13 -21.42 21.33 -56.55
N LEU A 14 -21.44 20.51 -57.63
CA LEU A 14 -21.10 19.09 -57.55
C LEU A 14 -19.63 18.87 -57.18
N GLN A 15 -18.72 19.64 -57.83
CA GLN A 15 -17.30 19.54 -57.53
C GLN A 15 -16.96 19.96 -56.11
N HIS A 16 -17.57 21.02 -55.58
CA HIS A 16 -17.40 21.42 -54.19
C HIS A 16 -17.94 20.36 -53.21
N ALA A 17 -19.09 19.77 -53.50
CA ALA A 17 -19.66 18.69 -52.69
C ALA A 17 -18.74 17.45 -52.64
N ILE A 18 -18.16 17.06 -53.76
CA ILE A 18 -17.20 15.95 -53.82
C ILE A 18 -15.92 16.28 -53.02
N MET A 19 -15.37 17.50 -53.19
CA MET A 19 -14.17 17.90 -52.42
C MET A 19 -14.41 17.94 -50.93
N LEU A 20 -15.57 18.43 -50.48
CA LEU A 20 -15.95 18.42 -49.06
C LEU A 20 -16.13 16.98 -48.52
N PHE A 21 -16.72 16.10 -49.30
CA PHE A 21 -16.88 14.69 -48.93
C PHE A 21 -15.53 13.99 -48.80
N VAL A 22 -14.62 14.21 -49.77
CA VAL A 22 -13.27 13.62 -49.73
C VAL A 22 -12.47 14.17 -48.52
N ALA A 23 -12.52 15.49 -48.29
CA ALA A 23 -11.83 16.09 -47.17
C ALA A 23 -12.40 15.61 -45.83
N GLY A 24 -13.74 15.47 -45.72
CA GLY A 24 -14.41 14.92 -44.51
C GLY A 24 -14.04 13.48 -44.25
N THR A 25 -14.04 12.63 -45.29
CA THR A 25 -13.66 11.19 -45.13
C THR A 25 -12.18 11.03 -44.78
N LEU A 26 -11.29 11.78 -45.36
CA LEU A 26 -9.85 11.78 -45.00
C LEU A 26 -9.65 12.24 -43.53
N GLY A 27 -10.28 13.33 -43.14
CA GLY A 27 -10.23 13.82 -41.75
C GLY A 27 -10.77 12.80 -40.76
N PHE A 28 -11.87 12.13 -41.08
CA PHE A 28 -12.44 11.06 -40.24
C PHE A 28 -11.51 9.87 -40.11
N ILE A 29 -10.90 9.41 -41.21
CA ILE A 29 -9.95 8.28 -41.21
C ILE A 29 -8.73 8.61 -40.36
N ILE A 30 -8.14 9.77 -40.53
CA ILE A 30 -6.96 10.21 -39.75
C ILE A 30 -7.31 10.31 -38.28
N GLY A 31 -8.44 10.93 -37.94
CA GLY A 31 -8.90 11.05 -36.54
C GLY A 31 -9.18 9.68 -35.90
N TYR A 32 -9.78 8.77 -36.66
CA TYR A 32 -10.10 7.42 -36.15
C TYR A 32 -8.85 6.58 -35.94
N VAL A 33 -7.90 6.61 -36.86
CA VAL A 33 -6.64 5.87 -36.74
C VAL A 33 -5.78 6.43 -35.60
N SER A 34 -5.68 7.75 -35.47
CA SER A 34 -4.93 8.40 -34.37
C SER A 34 -5.52 8.08 -33.01
N ARG A 35 -6.84 8.04 -32.88
CA ARG A 35 -7.50 7.65 -31.62
C ARG A 35 -7.23 6.20 -31.23
N LYS A 36 -7.24 5.27 -32.17
CA LYS A 36 -6.95 3.86 -31.91
C LYS A 36 -5.53 3.67 -31.38
N GLY A 37 -4.55 4.39 -31.94
CA GLY A 37 -3.16 4.33 -31.46
C GLY A 37 -3.03 4.82 -30.02
N LEU A 38 -3.66 5.93 -29.68
CA LEU A 38 -3.63 6.48 -28.32
C LEU A 38 -4.33 5.56 -27.29
N ILE A 39 -5.47 4.99 -27.66
CA ILE A 39 -6.20 4.05 -26.80
C ILE A 39 -5.35 2.81 -26.52
N ALA A 40 -4.76 2.20 -27.54
CA ALA A 40 -3.90 1.03 -27.38
C ALA A 40 -2.65 1.33 -26.52
N GLN A 41 -2.09 2.51 -26.61
CA GLN A 41 -0.98 2.94 -25.77
C GLN A 41 -1.41 3.09 -24.31
N LEU A 42 -2.52 3.77 -24.05
CA LEU A 42 -3.05 3.96 -22.69
C LEU A 42 -3.48 2.63 -22.05
N GLU A 43 -4.05 1.70 -22.81
CA GLU A 43 -4.37 0.36 -22.33
C GLU A 43 -3.09 -0.43 -22.00
N GLY A 44 -2.03 -0.27 -22.79
CA GLY A 44 -0.73 -0.86 -22.50
C GLY A 44 -0.09 -0.31 -21.23
N ASP A 45 -0.12 1.01 -21.05
CA ASP A 45 0.41 1.68 -19.87
C ASP A 45 -0.40 1.29 -18.61
N LEU A 46 -1.72 1.19 -18.72
CA LEU A 46 -2.59 0.73 -17.64
C LEU A 46 -2.25 -0.72 -17.24
N ALA A 47 -2.16 -1.62 -18.22
CA ALA A 47 -1.84 -3.03 -17.97
C ALA A 47 -0.43 -3.20 -17.35
N SER A 48 0.54 -2.35 -17.70
CA SER A 48 1.87 -2.38 -17.09
C SER A 48 1.84 -1.90 -15.64
N THR A 49 1.14 -0.79 -15.36
CA THR A 49 0.97 -0.27 -13.99
C THR A 49 0.18 -1.22 -13.09
N GLU A 50 -0.84 -1.89 -13.63
CA GLU A 50 -1.58 -2.93 -12.88
C GLU A 50 -0.69 -4.12 -12.53
N ARG A 51 0.20 -4.53 -13.43
CA ARG A 51 1.17 -5.61 -13.14
C ARG A 51 2.19 -5.19 -12.09
N GLU A 52 2.73 -3.99 -12.19
CA GLU A 52 3.65 -3.44 -11.17
C GLU A 52 2.97 -3.35 -9.81
N LEU A 53 1.71 -2.90 -9.77
CA LEU A 53 0.92 -2.86 -8.55
C LEU A 53 0.68 -4.26 -7.98
N ALA A 54 0.33 -5.22 -8.84
CA ALA A 54 0.12 -6.62 -8.44
C ALA A 54 1.42 -7.26 -7.94
N ASP A 55 2.56 -6.94 -8.54
CA ASP A 55 3.87 -7.41 -8.08
C ASP A 55 4.29 -6.75 -6.76
N CYS A 56 3.98 -5.45 -6.56
CA CYS A 56 4.17 -4.78 -5.27
C CYS A 56 3.23 -5.33 -4.18
N GLN A 57 2.00 -5.72 -4.54
CA GLN A 57 1.05 -6.35 -3.62
C GLN A 57 1.34 -7.83 -3.38
N ARG A 58 2.03 -8.49 -4.31
CA ARG A 58 2.70 -9.76 -4.07
C ARG A 58 3.94 -9.52 -3.20
N VAL A 59 3.72 -9.07 -1.97
CA VAL A 59 4.72 -9.35 -0.93
C VAL A 59 4.82 -10.87 -0.91
N PRO A 60 5.95 -11.49 -1.27
CA PRO A 60 6.10 -12.91 -1.07
C PRO A 60 5.84 -13.10 0.42
N ALA A 61 4.76 -13.82 0.76
CA ALA A 61 4.63 -14.37 2.10
C ALA A 61 6.00 -15.02 2.34
N ALA A 62 6.76 -14.44 3.26
CA ALA A 62 8.08 -14.99 3.59
C ALA A 62 7.84 -16.47 3.75
N PRO A 63 8.57 -17.36 3.02
CA PRO A 63 8.28 -18.77 3.08
C PRO A 63 8.15 -19.13 4.55
N ALA A 64 7.16 -19.93 4.92
CA ALA A 64 6.78 -20.20 6.34
C ALA A 64 8.04 -20.56 7.19
N ASP A 65 9.04 -21.09 6.55
CA ASP A 65 10.34 -21.37 7.14
C ASP A 65 11.11 -20.11 7.57
N GLN A 66 11.06 -19.03 6.79
CA GLN A 66 11.74 -17.77 7.14
C GLN A 66 11.01 -17.06 8.29
N GLU A 67 9.68 -17.06 8.29
CA GLU A 67 8.90 -16.51 9.40
C GLU A 67 9.21 -17.27 10.69
N ALA A 68 9.24 -18.59 10.65
CA ALA A 68 9.57 -19.43 11.80
C ALA A 68 10.99 -19.16 12.32
N VAL A 69 11.98 -18.98 11.44
CA VAL A 69 13.36 -18.65 11.83
C VAL A 69 13.41 -17.29 12.54
N ILE A 70 12.72 -16.27 12.01
CA ILE A 70 12.66 -14.93 12.62
C ILE A 70 11.99 -15.00 14.00
N LEU A 71 10.83 -15.66 14.10
CA LEU A 71 10.11 -15.79 15.36
C LEU A 71 10.92 -16.58 16.42
N ASN A 72 11.68 -17.59 16.02
CA ASN A 72 12.55 -18.33 16.92
C ASN A 72 13.72 -17.47 17.44
N ARG A 73 14.31 -16.63 16.57
CA ARG A 73 15.34 -15.67 16.97
C ARG A 73 14.79 -14.65 17.97
N VAL A 74 13.65 -14.08 17.67
CA VAL A 74 12.95 -13.12 18.54
C VAL A 74 12.64 -13.76 19.88
N ARG A 75 12.10 -14.98 19.89
CA ARG A 75 11.80 -15.75 21.14
C ARG A 75 13.04 -16.03 21.98
N ALA A 76 14.17 -16.31 21.36
CA ALA A 76 15.42 -16.57 22.10
C ALA A 76 15.91 -15.35 22.90
N ARG A 77 15.51 -14.14 22.48
CA ARG A 77 15.87 -12.87 23.13
C ARG A 77 14.82 -12.38 24.16
N ALA A 78 13.72 -13.11 24.33
CA ALA A 78 12.64 -12.72 25.27
C ALA A 78 13.15 -12.49 26.71
N GLY A 79 14.20 -13.22 27.12
CA GLY A 79 14.82 -13.06 28.44
C GLY A 79 15.53 -11.73 28.70
N GLU A 80 15.70 -10.87 27.68
CA GLU A 80 16.29 -9.54 27.82
C GLU A 80 15.31 -8.53 28.43
N LEU A 81 13.99 -8.85 28.43
CA LEU A 81 12.95 -7.99 28.97
C LEU A 81 12.65 -8.32 30.43
N ASP A 82 12.38 -7.29 31.23
CA ASP A 82 11.98 -7.42 32.63
C ASP A 82 10.49 -7.62 32.78
N PHE A 83 10.02 -8.85 32.65
CA PHE A 83 8.62 -9.22 32.83
C PHE A 83 8.12 -9.07 34.28
N GLY A 84 9.03 -8.97 35.26
CA GLY A 84 8.64 -8.65 36.63
C GLY A 84 8.01 -7.27 36.74
N ARG A 85 8.52 -6.33 35.96
CA ARG A 85 8.04 -4.94 35.90
C ARG A 85 6.97 -4.74 34.82
N ILE A 86 7.18 -5.23 33.62
CA ILE A 86 6.25 -5.13 32.48
C ILE A 86 4.94 -5.86 32.79
N GLY A 87 5.03 -7.00 33.47
CA GLY A 87 3.94 -7.89 33.78
C GLY A 87 3.98 -9.16 32.93
N LEU A 88 3.55 -10.27 33.53
CA LEU A 88 3.38 -11.55 32.85
C LEU A 88 1.97 -11.63 32.27
N ALA A 89 1.86 -12.14 31.07
CA ALA A 89 0.60 -12.49 30.42
C ALA A 89 0.76 -13.76 29.61
N SER A 90 -0.33 -14.41 29.29
CA SER A 90 -0.36 -15.63 28.48
C SER A 90 -1.14 -15.39 27.18
N ALA A 91 -1.00 -16.31 26.24
CA ALA A 91 -1.77 -16.26 24.98
C ALA A 91 -3.30 -16.34 25.23
N ALA A 92 -3.74 -16.85 26.40
CA ALA A 92 -5.16 -16.88 26.76
C ALA A 92 -5.71 -15.49 27.13
N ASP A 93 -4.83 -14.59 27.58
CA ASP A 93 -5.19 -13.23 27.99
C ASP A 93 -4.91 -12.20 26.89
N ALA A 94 -4.54 -12.66 25.69
CA ALA A 94 -4.08 -11.79 24.61
C ALA A 94 -5.15 -10.80 24.15
N ASP A 95 -4.75 -9.55 24.07
CA ASP A 95 -5.50 -8.48 23.41
C ASP A 95 -5.20 -8.49 21.88
N ASP A 96 -6.05 -7.90 21.08
CA ASP A 96 -5.77 -7.66 19.66
C ASP A 96 -4.81 -6.47 19.52
N LEU A 97 -3.50 -6.75 19.50
CA LEU A 97 -2.49 -5.70 19.43
C LEU A 97 -2.50 -4.92 18.11
N LYS A 98 -3.23 -5.40 17.11
CA LYS A 98 -3.40 -4.70 15.81
C LYS A 98 -4.26 -3.44 15.93
N ASP A 99 -4.98 -3.27 17.04
CA ASP A 99 -5.69 -2.02 17.33
C ASP A 99 -4.73 -0.84 17.54
N ILE A 100 -3.47 -1.13 17.91
CA ILE A 100 -2.43 -0.11 18.03
C ILE A 100 -1.99 0.31 16.62
N VAL A 101 -2.11 1.58 16.31
CA VAL A 101 -1.64 2.13 15.03
C VAL A 101 -0.15 1.84 14.86
N GLY A 102 0.19 1.18 13.78
CA GLY A 102 1.57 0.78 13.49
C GLY A 102 1.89 -0.67 13.80
N VAL A 103 1.00 -1.42 14.44
CA VAL A 103 1.13 -2.87 14.69
C VAL A 103 0.35 -3.65 13.64
N GLY A 104 1.08 -4.33 12.74
CA GLY A 104 0.48 -5.24 11.77
C GLY A 104 0.53 -6.70 12.23
N PRO A 105 -0.13 -7.63 11.50
CA PRO A 105 -0.23 -9.04 11.91
C PRO A 105 1.11 -9.74 12.16
N PHE A 106 2.12 -9.44 11.36
CA PHE A 106 3.45 -10.03 11.54
C PHE A 106 4.17 -9.47 12.77
N LEU A 107 3.97 -8.19 13.05
CA LEU A 107 4.56 -7.54 14.21
C LEU A 107 3.90 -8.01 15.51
N GLU A 108 2.59 -8.21 15.51
CA GLU A 108 1.86 -8.85 16.60
C GLU A 108 2.44 -10.26 16.91
N LYS A 109 2.68 -11.08 15.87
CA LYS A 109 3.32 -12.39 16.05
C LYS A 109 4.71 -12.28 16.69
N LYS A 110 5.50 -11.27 16.34
CA LYS A 110 6.81 -11.01 16.95
C LYS A 110 6.66 -10.61 18.43
N LEU A 111 5.72 -9.73 18.76
CA LEU A 111 5.41 -9.34 20.13
C LEU A 111 4.97 -10.54 20.96
N HIS A 112 4.08 -11.37 20.42
CA HIS A 112 3.67 -12.63 21.06
C HIS A 112 4.84 -13.59 21.26
N ALA A 113 5.76 -13.68 20.29
CA ALA A 113 6.94 -14.54 20.39
C ALA A 113 7.87 -14.11 21.52
N VAL A 114 7.93 -12.82 21.84
CA VAL A 114 8.69 -12.28 22.99
C VAL A 114 7.95 -12.49 24.30
N GLY A 115 6.63 -12.69 24.30
CA GLY A 115 5.81 -12.83 25.50
C GLY A 115 4.97 -11.59 25.82
N ILE A 116 4.83 -10.68 24.87
CA ILE A 116 3.99 -9.48 24.99
C ILE A 116 2.65 -9.77 24.31
N TYR A 117 1.59 -9.88 25.11
CA TYR A 117 0.26 -10.27 24.67
C TYR A 117 -0.81 -9.21 24.93
N THR A 118 -0.57 -8.25 25.84
CA THR A 118 -1.61 -7.36 26.32
C THR A 118 -1.24 -5.87 26.17
N PHE A 119 -2.25 -5.02 26.03
CA PHE A 119 -2.08 -3.58 26.07
C PHE A 119 -1.43 -3.12 27.38
N ARG A 120 -1.79 -3.78 28.50
CA ARG A 120 -1.23 -3.48 29.81
C ARG A 120 0.30 -3.63 29.84
N GLN A 121 0.83 -4.67 29.21
CA GLN A 121 2.28 -4.87 29.13
C GLN A 121 2.95 -3.74 28.37
N ILE A 122 2.41 -3.34 27.22
CA ILE A 122 2.97 -2.26 26.40
C ILE A 122 2.85 -0.91 27.10
N ALA A 123 1.72 -0.66 27.79
CA ALA A 123 1.52 0.55 28.58
C ALA A 123 2.53 0.72 29.74
N ASN A 124 3.12 -0.39 30.21
CA ASN A 124 4.14 -0.40 31.26
C ASN A 124 5.58 -0.24 30.73
N PHE A 125 5.78 -0.08 29.42
CA PHE A 125 7.13 0.10 28.88
C PHE A 125 7.75 1.39 29.38
N THR A 126 9.01 1.28 29.82
CA THR A 126 9.92 2.42 29.98
C THR A 126 10.66 2.66 28.66
N LYS A 127 11.42 3.74 28.61
CA LYS A 127 12.27 4.03 27.45
C LYS A 127 13.26 2.88 27.16
N ASP A 128 13.88 2.33 28.21
CA ASP A 128 14.78 1.18 28.07
C ASP A 128 14.10 -0.06 27.48
N ASP A 129 12.82 -0.28 27.82
CA ASP A 129 12.07 -1.39 27.25
C ASP A 129 11.74 -1.15 25.79
N VAL A 130 11.36 0.08 25.43
CA VAL A 130 11.12 0.48 24.05
C VAL A 130 12.35 0.22 23.20
N ASP A 131 13.53 0.64 23.68
CA ASP A 131 14.80 0.44 22.97
C ASP A 131 15.11 -1.06 22.81
N LYS A 132 14.95 -1.86 23.88
CA LYS A 132 15.14 -3.30 23.85
C LYS A 132 14.15 -4.01 22.92
N VAL A 133 12.88 -3.67 23.01
CA VAL A 133 11.84 -4.25 22.14
C VAL A 133 12.11 -3.91 20.69
N ASN A 134 12.46 -2.66 20.36
CA ASN A 134 12.85 -2.27 19.00
C ASN A 134 14.00 -3.13 18.46
N ASP A 135 15.01 -3.37 19.29
CA ASP A 135 16.18 -4.18 18.92
C ASP A 135 15.83 -5.66 18.76
N ILE A 136 15.02 -6.22 19.67
CA ILE A 136 14.60 -7.63 19.65
C ILE A 136 13.72 -7.94 18.44
N ILE A 137 12.72 -7.11 18.16
CA ILE A 137 11.79 -7.36 17.05
C ILE A 137 12.40 -7.04 15.69
N GLU A 138 13.61 -6.49 15.64
CA GLU A 138 14.32 -6.14 14.39
C GLU A 138 13.38 -5.37 13.44
N PHE A 139 12.72 -4.35 13.96
CA PHE A 139 11.80 -3.52 13.20
C PHE A 139 12.32 -2.08 13.17
N PHE A 140 11.77 -1.23 12.28
CA PHE A 140 12.26 0.12 12.08
C PHE A 140 12.49 0.87 13.41
N PRO A 141 13.73 1.28 13.74
CA PRO A 141 14.03 1.94 15.00
C PRO A 141 13.18 3.20 15.22
N GLY A 142 12.76 3.43 16.48
CA GLY A 142 11.97 4.61 16.85
C GLY A 142 10.50 4.58 16.45
N ARG A 143 9.98 3.48 15.88
CA ARG A 143 8.58 3.40 15.48
C ARG A 143 7.63 3.32 16.68
N ILE A 144 8.03 2.63 17.75
CA ILE A 144 7.24 2.53 18.98
C ILE A 144 7.00 3.92 19.59
N GLU A 145 8.04 4.77 19.58
CA GLU A 145 7.94 6.15 20.08
C GLU A 145 7.16 7.04 19.10
N ARG A 146 7.47 6.96 17.81
CA ARG A 146 6.84 7.80 16.78
C ARG A 146 5.33 7.58 16.71
N ASP A 147 4.90 6.34 16.80
CA ASP A 147 3.49 5.95 16.70
C ASP A 147 2.82 5.89 18.10
N ASP A 148 3.54 6.29 19.16
CA ASP A 148 3.08 6.34 20.56
C ASP A 148 2.34 5.08 21.03
N TRP A 149 2.97 3.92 20.87
CA TRP A 149 2.35 2.65 21.28
C TRP A 149 2.02 2.59 22.77
N VAL A 150 2.86 3.19 23.60
CA VAL A 150 2.68 3.22 25.06
C VAL A 150 1.41 4.01 25.42
N GLY A 151 1.25 5.21 24.85
CA GLY A 151 0.06 6.04 25.08
C GLY A 151 -1.22 5.39 24.56
N GLN A 152 -1.19 4.86 23.31
CA GLN A 152 -2.32 4.14 22.73
C GLN A 152 -2.74 2.95 23.60
N SER A 153 -1.77 2.13 24.04
CA SER A 153 -2.03 0.96 24.89
C SER A 153 -2.60 1.33 26.25
N ALA A 154 -2.14 2.41 26.85
CA ALA A 154 -2.70 2.93 28.09
C ALA A 154 -4.17 3.36 27.93
N GLU A 155 -4.54 3.93 26.79
CA GLU A 155 -5.93 4.26 26.49
C GLU A 155 -6.81 3.03 26.29
N PHE A 156 -6.33 2.02 25.56
CA PHE A 156 -7.05 0.75 25.36
C PHE A 156 -7.25 0.02 26.68
N GLU A 157 -6.22 -0.06 27.52
CA GLU A 157 -6.32 -0.67 28.85
C GLU A 157 -7.33 0.07 29.74
N ARG A 158 -7.38 1.40 29.69
CA ARG A 158 -8.37 2.20 30.41
C ARG A 158 -9.80 1.92 29.95
N LYS A 159 -10.01 1.84 28.63
CA LYS A 159 -11.32 1.53 28.04
C LYS A 159 -11.80 0.13 28.40
N LYS A 160 -10.90 -0.84 28.51
CA LYS A 160 -11.22 -2.23 28.87
C LYS A 160 -11.70 -2.35 30.33
N ARG A 161 -11.30 -1.42 31.21
CA ARG A 161 -11.68 -1.41 32.63
C ARG A 161 -12.97 -0.66 32.93
N MET A 162 -13.52 0.06 31.97
CA MET A 162 -14.79 0.78 32.11
C MET A 162 -15.97 -0.12 31.76
#